data_46ca0677a9d641f4030448e5c05e9fa1
#
_entry.id   46ca0677a9d641f4030448e5c05e9fa1
#
_cell.length_a   1.000
_cell.length_b   1.000
_cell.length_c   1.000
_cell.angle_alpha   90.00
_cell.angle_beta   90.00
_cell.angle_gamma   90.00
#
_symmetry.space_group_name_H-M   'P 1'
#
loop_
_entity.id
_entity.type
_entity.pdbx_description
1 polymer ?
#
loop_
_entity_poly.entity_id
_entity_poly.type
_entity_poly.pdbx_seq_one_letter_code
_entity_poly.pdbx_strand_id
1 'polypeptide(L)'
;MPVLRTRRVLDDASVDAVLAAARDAATSAGARVVIAVVDASGRLLALTRTPGAQPASDQVAVDKARTAAVFVRPSRELEEQVTQGRLGALALRGARALTGGMPLAFDGEVVGAIGTSGETPDEDEAVSLAGA
;
A
#
# COMPACT_ATOMS: atom_id res chain seq x y z
N MET A 1 -36.71 -5.95 6.16
CA MET A 1 -35.72 -5.22 6.99
C MET A 1 -34.33 -5.39 6.42
N PRO A 2 -33.61 -4.31 6.20
CA PRO A 2 -32.19 -4.43 5.81
C PRO A 2 -31.37 -5.07 6.93
N VAL A 3 -30.40 -5.87 6.54
CA VAL A 3 -29.43 -6.46 7.48
C VAL A 3 -28.15 -5.64 7.41
N LEU A 4 -27.74 -5.08 8.54
CA LEU A 4 -26.51 -4.29 8.64
C LEU A 4 -25.37 -5.16 9.15
N ARG A 5 -24.20 -4.98 8.57
CA ARG A 5 -22.98 -5.66 9.00
C ARG A 5 -22.05 -4.68 9.68
N THR A 6 -21.42 -5.12 10.77
CA THR A 6 -20.37 -4.35 11.41
C THR A 6 -19.07 -4.58 10.67
N ARG A 7 -18.32 -3.52 10.47
CA ARG A 7 -17.04 -3.57 9.79
C ARG A 7 -15.99 -2.85 10.64
N ARG A 8 -14.80 -3.46 10.73
CA ARG A 8 -13.65 -2.83 11.37
C ARG A 8 -13.06 -1.79 10.44
N VAL A 9 -12.65 -0.66 11.01
CA VAL A 9 -11.95 0.40 10.29
C VAL A 9 -10.69 0.78 11.05
N LEU A 10 -9.68 1.27 10.31
CA LEU A 10 -8.47 1.81 10.92
C LEU A 10 -8.81 3.12 11.62
N ASP A 11 -8.45 3.22 12.90
CA ASP A 11 -8.50 4.50 13.61
C ASP A 11 -7.20 5.29 13.40
N ASP A 12 -7.19 6.54 13.83
CA ASP A 12 -6.05 7.42 13.62
C ASP A 12 -4.78 6.90 14.30
N ALA A 13 -4.90 6.32 15.49
CA ALA A 13 -3.76 5.78 16.22
C ALA A 13 -3.14 4.59 15.48
N SER A 14 -3.97 3.72 14.89
CA SER A 14 -3.48 2.59 14.09
C SER A 14 -2.80 3.06 12.80
N VAL A 15 -3.36 4.05 12.13
CA VAL A 15 -2.74 4.66 10.94
C VAL A 15 -1.38 5.24 11.29
N ASP A 16 -1.31 6.00 12.38
CA ASP A 16 -0.04 6.61 12.84
C ASP A 16 1.00 5.55 13.17
N ALA A 17 0.60 4.46 13.83
CA ALA A 17 1.52 3.38 14.19
C ALA A 17 2.08 2.66 12.95
N VAL A 18 1.22 2.36 11.98
CA VAL A 18 1.62 1.74 10.71
C VAL A 18 2.61 2.64 9.98
N LEU A 19 2.28 3.92 9.87
CA LEU A 19 3.11 4.89 9.16
C LEU A 19 4.46 5.07 9.85
N ALA A 20 4.48 5.14 11.18
CA ALA A 20 5.71 5.29 11.96
C ALA A 20 6.64 4.07 11.80
N ALA A 21 6.10 2.85 11.85
CA ALA A 21 6.89 1.64 11.68
C ALA A 21 7.52 1.56 10.28
N ALA A 22 6.76 1.89 9.25
CA ALA A 22 7.26 1.91 7.88
C ALA A 22 8.32 3.02 7.69
N ARG A 23 8.08 4.20 8.24
CA ARG A 23 9.03 5.30 8.16
C ARG A 23 10.33 4.98 8.87
N ASP A 24 10.27 4.34 10.04
CA ASP A 24 11.47 3.92 10.78
C ASP A 24 12.29 2.92 9.96
N ALA A 25 11.63 1.95 9.31
CA ALA A 25 12.30 1.00 8.44
C ALA A 25 12.97 1.70 7.25
N ALA A 26 12.28 2.65 6.63
CA ALA A 26 12.82 3.43 5.53
C ALA A 26 14.03 4.25 5.96
N THR A 27 13.96 4.91 7.11
CA THR A 27 15.06 5.70 7.66
C THR A 27 16.27 4.84 7.96
N SER A 28 16.07 3.67 8.58
CA SER A 28 17.15 2.73 8.89
C SER A 28 17.84 2.21 7.63
N ALA A 29 17.11 2.05 6.54
CA ALA A 29 17.64 1.59 5.26
C ALA A 29 18.21 2.73 4.41
N GLY A 30 18.08 3.98 4.84
CA GLY A 30 18.46 5.15 4.04
C GLY A 30 17.59 5.32 2.78
N ALA A 31 16.38 4.80 2.80
CA ALA A 31 15.48 4.83 1.65
C ALA A 31 14.83 6.20 1.45
N ARG A 32 14.74 6.61 0.19
CA ARG A 32 14.14 7.88 -0.24
C ARG A 32 12.79 7.58 -0.84
N VAL A 33 11.78 7.54 0.01
CA VAL A 33 10.47 7.01 -0.35
C VAL A 33 9.33 7.90 0.11
N VAL A 34 8.18 7.70 -0.53
CA VAL A 34 6.88 8.14 -0.06
C VAL A 34 6.12 6.91 0.42
N ILE A 35 5.45 7.03 1.56
CA ILE A 35 4.67 5.97 2.17
C ILE A 35 3.24 6.49 2.32
N ALA A 36 2.27 5.73 1.83
CA ALA A 36 0.85 6.08 1.89
C ALA A 36 0.06 4.97 2.56
N VAL A 37 -0.90 5.37 3.39
CA VAL A 37 -1.87 4.46 4.00
C VAL A 37 -3.26 4.83 3.51
N VAL A 38 -4.01 3.84 3.03
CA VAL A 38 -5.38 4.00 2.56
C VAL A 38 -6.33 3.12 3.37
N ASP A 39 -7.62 3.45 3.35
CA ASP A 39 -8.66 2.61 3.94
C ASP A 39 -9.01 1.42 3.02
N ALA A 40 -9.95 0.59 3.44
CA ALA A 40 -10.33 -0.62 2.71
C ALA A 40 -10.97 -0.32 1.34
N SER A 41 -11.48 0.89 1.11
CA SER A 41 -11.99 1.32 -0.19
C SER A 41 -10.96 2.06 -1.03
N GLY A 42 -9.72 2.15 -0.55
CA GLY A 42 -8.62 2.76 -1.29
C GLY A 42 -8.50 4.26 -1.11
N ARG A 43 -9.21 4.86 -0.16
CA ARG A 43 -9.12 6.31 0.11
C ARG A 43 -7.91 6.62 0.96
N LEU A 44 -7.20 7.68 0.62
CA LEU A 44 -6.01 8.11 1.34
C LEU A 44 -6.36 8.55 2.76
N LEU A 45 -5.67 7.97 3.74
CA LEU A 45 -5.79 8.34 5.15
C LEU A 45 -4.59 9.18 5.62
N ALA A 46 -3.38 8.79 5.22
CA ALA A 46 -2.16 9.52 5.60
C ALA A 46 -1.03 9.22 4.61
N LEU A 47 -0.10 10.16 4.53
CA LEU A 47 1.06 10.03 3.65
C LEU A 47 2.25 10.72 4.31
N THR A 48 3.42 10.11 4.19
CA THR A 48 4.67 10.73 4.62
C THR A 48 5.73 10.58 3.53
N ARG A 49 6.65 11.52 3.50
CA ARG A 49 7.77 11.56 2.56
C ARG A 49 9.07 11.58 3.34
N THR A 50 10.00 10.66 3.03
CA THR A 50 11.35 10.77 3.57
C THR A 50 12.18 11.75 2.73
N PRO A 51 13.23 12.35 3.30
CA PRO A 51 14.05 13.32 2.55
C PRO A 51 14.64 12.71 1.27
N GLY A 52 14.56 13.44 0.18
CA GLY A 52 15.13 13.05 -1.11
C GLY A 52 14.25 12.16 -1.99
N ALA A 53 13.05 11.81 -1.56
CA ALA A 53 12.12 11.07 -2.41
C ALA A 53 11.75 11.88 -3.65
N GLN A 54 11.68 11.22 -4.81
CA GLN A 54 11.33 11.89 -6.06
C GLN A 54 9.87 12.39 -6.05
N PRO A 55 9.56 13.50 -6.75
CA PRO A 55 8.22 14.08 -6.72
C PRO A 55 7.09 13.11 -7.13
N ALA A 56 7.34 12.27 -8.13
CA ALA A 56 6.31 11.36 -8.65
C ALA A 56 5.89 10.27 -7.67
N SER A 57 6.69 9.98 -6.65
CA SER A 57 6.48 8.83 -5.76
C SER A 57 5.25 8.97 -4.86
N ASP A 58 4.72 10.16 -4.65
CA ASP A 58 3.50 10.35 -3.86
C ASP A 58 2.31 9.65 -4.53
N GLN A 59 2.08 9.89 -5.81
CA GLN A 59 1.00 9.25 -6.56
C GLN A 59 1.22 7.75 -6.71
N VAL A 60 2.45 7.32 -6.97
CA VAL A 60 2.77 5.91 -7.13
C VAL A 60 2.56 5.15 -5.82
N ALA A 61 2.96 5.71 -4.68
CA ALA A 61 2.72 5.10 -3.39
C ALA A 61 1.22 4.93 -3.10
N VAL A 62 0.42 5.97 -3.37
CA VAL A 62 -1.03 5.89 -3.22
C VAL A 62 -1.63 4.84 -4.15
N ASP A 63 -1.20 4.78 -5.40
CA ASP A 63 -1.69 3.80 -6.38
C ASP A 63 -1.37 2.37 -5.95
N LYS A 64 -0.18 2.13 -5.41
CA LYS A 64 0.21 0.81 -4.88
C LYS A 64 -0.65 0.42 -3.67
N ALA A 65 -0.84 1.35 -2.74
CA ALA A 65 -1.68 1.11 -1.56
C ALA A 65 -3.12 0.82 -1.98
N ARG A 66 -3.67 1.65 -2.86
CA ARG A 66 -5.05 1.47 -3.36
C ARG A 66 -5.23 0.12 -4.05
N THR A 67 -4.27 -0.29 -4.87
CA THR A 67 -4.29 -1.59 -5.54
C THR A 67 -4.36 -2.72 -4.52
N ALA A 68 -3.52 -2.70 -3.50
CA ALA A 68 -3.52 -3.72 -2.46
C ALA A 68 -4.83 -3.76 -1.67
N ALA A 69 -5.44 -2.60 -1.39
CA ALA A 69 -6.71 -2.53 -0.67
C ALA A 69 -7.87 -3.09 -1.48
N VAL A 70 -8.07 -2.62 -2.71
CA VAL A 70 -9.28 -2.95 -3.49
C VAL A 70 -9.19 -4.31 -4.17
N PHE A 71 -8.00 -4.82 -4.46
CA PHE A 71 -7.80 -6.18 -4.97
C PHE A 71 -7.49 -7.18 -3.86
N VAL A 72 -7.41 -6.73 -2.62
CA VAL A 72 -7.33 -7.56 -1.40
C VAL A 72 -6.12 -8.50 -1.45
N ARG A 73 -4.97 -8.00 -1.90
CA ARG A 73 -3.74 -8.77 -2.07
C ARG A 73 -2.52 -7.85 -2.19
N PRO A 74 -1.30 -8.35 -1.96
CA PRO A 74 -0.11 -7.58 -2.29
C PRO A 74 -0.12 -7.17 -3.77
N SER A 75 0.22 -5.93 -4.07
CA SER A 75 0.22 -5.45 -5.46
C SER A 75 1.24 -6.18 -6.32
N ARG A 76 2.25 -6.79 -5.71
CA ARG A 76 3.20 -7.70 -6.37
C ARG A 76 2.51 -8.78 -7.19
N GLU A 77 1.39 -9.31 -6.70
CA GLU A 77 0.70 -10.40 -7.40
C GLU A 77 0.18 -9.98 -8.77
N LEU A 78 -0.22 -8.71 -8.92
CA LEU A 78 -0.65 -8.19 -10.22
C LEU A 78 0.54 -7.95 -11.14
N GLU A 79 1.66 -7.46 -10.60
CA GLU A 79 2.89 -7.31 -11.40
C GLU A 79 3.39 -8.65 -11.92
N GLU A 80 3.37 -9.68 -11.06
CA GLU A 80 3.75 -11.03 -11.45
C GLU A 80 2.86 -11.58 -12.56
N GLN A 81 1.55 -11.32 -12.53
CA GLN A 81 0.67 -11.72 -13.63
C GLN A 81 1.10 -11.10 -14.95
N VAL A 82 1.47 -9.84 -14.96
CA VAL A 82 1.96 -9.15 -16.17
C VAL A 82 3.26 -9.76 -16.65
N THR A 83 4.22 -9.99 -15.75
CA THR A 83 5.51 -10.58 -16.13
C THR A 83 5.38 -12.02 -16.62
N GLN A 84 4.34 -12.73 -16.18
CA GLN A 84 4.03 -14.09 -16.65
C GLN A 84 3.20 -14.10 -17.94
N GLY A 85 2.97 -12.94 -18.55
CA GLY A 85 2.33 -12.83 -19.85
C GLY A 85 0.84 -12.46 -19.82
N ARG A 86 0.23 -12.30 -18.64
CA ARG A 86 -1.16 -11.85 -18.55
C ARG A 86 -1.25 -10.33 -18.65
N LEU A 87 -1.15 -9.81 -19.87
CA LEU A 87 -1.19 -8.37 -20.12
C LEU A 87 -2.54 -7.74 -19.75
N GLY A 88 -3.61 -8.53 -19.71
CA GLY A 88 -4.92 -8.06 -19.30
C GLY A 88 -4.96 -7.50 -17.86
N ALA A 89 -4.00 -7.86 -17.01
CA ALA A 89 -3.90 -7.27 -15.68
C ALA A 89 -3.63 -5.75 -15.72
N LEU A 90 -3.04 -5.26 -16.80
CA LEU A 90 -2.82 -3.81 -17.00
C LEU A 90 -4.13 -3.06 -17.29
N ALA A 91 -5.17 -3.76 -17.71
CA ALA A 91 -6.47 -3.17 -18.03
C ALA A 91 -7.43 -3.17 -16.83
N LEU A 92 -7.07 -3.76 -15.71
CA LEU A 92 -7.91 -3.78 -14.51
C LEU A 92 -8.08 -2.35 -13.97
N ARG A 93 -9.33 -1.92 -13.87
CA ARG A 93 -9.61 -0.57 -13.38
C ARG A 93 -9.25 -0.45 -11.91
N GLY A 94 -8.53 0.64 -11.58
CA GLY A 94 -8.11 0.90 -10.20
C GLY A 94 -6.87 0.12 -9.77
N ALA A 95 -6.28 -0.68 -10.64
CA ALA A 95 -5.06 -1.41 -10.38
C ALA A 95 -3.85 -0.72 -10.99
N ARG A 96 -2.76 -0.67 -10.23
CA ARG A 96 -1.42 -0.44 -10.75
C ARG A 96 -0.62 -1.70 -10.46
N ALA A 97 -0.22 -2.40 -11.51
CA ALA A 97 0.49 -3.68 -11.41
C ALA A 97 1.96 -3.46 -11.04
N LEU A 98 2.20 -2.87 -9.89
CA LEU A 98 3.51 -2.47 -9.37
C LEU A 98 3.69 -2.97 -7.95
N THR A 99 4.81 -3.65 -7.69
CA THR A 99 5.18 -4.14 -6.37
C THR A 99 5.40 -3.00 -5.39
N GLY A 100 4.93 -3.14 -4.16
CA GLY A 100 5.13 -2.18 -3.07
C GLY A 100 3.90 -1.92 -2.21
N GLY A 101 2.72 -2.36 -2.64
CA GLY A 101 1.49 -2.24 -1.86
C GLY A 101 1.21 -3.51 -1.07
N MET A 102 0.87 -3.36 0.22
CA MET A 102 0.56 -4.47 1.12
C MET A 102 -0.78 -4.24 1.81
N PRO A 103 -1.68 -5.24 1.84
CA PRO A 103 -2.89 -5.12 2.63
C PRO A 103 -2.58 -5.02 4.12
N LEU A 104 -3.39 -4.27 4.83
CA LEU A 104 -3.44 -4.27 6.29
C LEU A 104 -4.63 -5.12 6.69
N ALA A 105 -4.36 -6.25 7.37
CA ALA A 105 -5.39 -7.20 7.73
C ALA A 105 -5.45 -7.39 9.25
N PHE A 106 -6.67 -7.57 9.76
CA PHE A 106 -6.93 -7.89 11.14
C PHE A 106 -7.96 -9.04 11.18
N ASP A 107 -7.60 -10.15 11.80
CA ASP A 107 -8.45 -11.36 11.84
C ASP A 107 -8.98 -11.77 10.46
N GLY A 108 -8.11 -11.73 9.45
CA GLY A 108 -8.46 -12.12 8.08
C GLY A 108 -9.26 -11.07 7.30
N GLU A 109 -9.62 -9.96 7.91
CA GLU A 109 -10.32 -8.85 7.25
C GLU A 109 -9.33 -7.77 6.83
N VAL A 110 -9.37 -7.38 5.56
CA VAL A 110 -8.57 -6.26 5.07
C VAL A 110 -9.23 -4.95 5.49
N VAL A 111 -8.52 -4.19 6.32
CA VAL A 111 -9.00 -2.91 6.88
C VAL A 111 -8.39 -1.70 6.21
N GLY A 112 -7.44 -1.91 5.34
CA GLY A 112 -6.75 -0.86 4.59
C GLY A 112 -5.55 -1.43 3.86
N ALA A 113 -4.64 -0.56 3.45
CA ALA A 113 -3.39 -0.97 2.82
C ALA A 113 -2.34 0.12 2.98
N ILE A 114 -1.09 -0.29 2.81
CA ILE A 114 0.08 0.59 2.78
C ILE A 114 0.80 0.44 1.46
N GLY A 115 1.29 1.54 0.90
CA GLY A 115 2.06 1.53 -0.33
C GLY A 115 3.30 2.40 -0.19
N THR A 116 4.41 1.93 -0.75
CA THR A 116 5.69 2.63 -0.74
C THR A 116 6.23 2.74 -2.15
N SER A 117 6.80 3.89 -2.46
CA SER A 117 7.42 4.15 -3.76
C SER A 117 8.65 5.04 -3.61
N GLY A 118 9.69 4.76 -4.39
CA GLY A 118 10.87 5.61 -4.46
C GLY A 118 12.19 4.88 -4.65
N GLU A 119 12.28 3.63 -4.23
CA GLU A 119 13.45 2.78 -4.41
C GLU A 119 13.12 1.63 -5.38
N THR A 120 13.81 0.49 -5.28
CA THR A 120 13.46 -0.68 -6.08
C THR A 120 12.13 -1.28 -5.61
N PRO A 121 11.42 -2.03 -6.46
CA PRO A 121 10.17 -2.67 -6.06
C PRO A 121 10.29 -3.51 -4.78
N ASP A 122 11.34 -4.30 -4.65
CA ASP A 122 11.54 -5.14 -3.46
C ASP A 122 11.85 -4.32 -2.21
N GLU A 123 12.64 -3.26 -2.34
CA GLU A 123 12.92 -2.34 -1.23
C GLU A 123 11.66 -1.59 -0.80
N ASP A 124 10.86 -1.15 -1.75
CA ASP A 124 9.57 -0.50 -1.49
C ASP A 124 8.64 -1.43 -0.72
N GLU A 125 8.53 -2.69 -1.15
CA GLU A 125 7.69 -3.68 -0.47
C GLU A 125 8.18 -3.98 0.94
N ALA A 126 9.49 -4.05 1.14
CA ALA A 126 10.07 -4.28 2.46
C ALA A 126 9.68 -3.18 3.47
N VAL A 127 9.65 -1.92 3.02
CA VAL A 127 9.20 -0.79 3.85
C VAL A 127 7.72 -0.94 4.19
N SER A 128 6.88 -1.28 3.21
CA SER A 128 5.45 -1.51 3.44
C SER A 128 5.19 -2.67 4.40
N LEU A 129 5.95 -3.76 4.26
CA LEU A 129 5.84 -4.92 5.16
C LEU A 129 6.17 -4.57 6.61
N ALA A 130 7.11 -3.67 6.84
CA ALA A 130 7.47 -3.23 8.18
C ALA A 130 6.32 -2.49 8.87
N GLY A 131 5.46 -1.84 8.11
CA GLY A 131 4.27 -1.16 8.63
C GLY A 131 3.04 -2.05 8.76
N ALA A 132 3.01 -3.10 7.96
CA ALA A 132 1.82 -3.96 7.90
C ALA A 132 1.61 -4.86 9.13
#